data_007b251ac41d0e3256a6fc5fe6f6f2a7
#
_entry.id   007b251ac41d0e3256a6fc5fe6f6f2a7
#
_cell.length_a   1.000
_cell.length_b   1.000
_cell.length_c   1.000
_cell.angle_alpha   90.00
_cell.angle_beta   90.00
_cell.angle_gamma   90.00
#
_symmetry.space_group_name_H-M   'P 1'
#
loop_
_entity.id
_entity.type
_entity.pdbx_description
1 polymer ?
#
loop_
_entity_poly.entity_id
_entity_poly.type
_entity_poly.pdbx_seq_one_letter_code
_entity_poly.pdbx_strand_id
1 'polypeptide(L)'
;MESLIKYIHYCPVKSLSFQNIKSCNIKKGLGMENDRIFAFSRGMDLQKSKIIEKNPSERKLNNFLTLKNSPVLNKYNFIYNSNKLTLTRLDKELITISPNNIEERTLLSNKLLEIEKSLMKPINLLQNTEFPFFDTSHSNNIFNSISLLNINSVKDFEKKIDNKVETARFRGNFYIEGIEAWEERNWLNKIIKINDVKFKVEKNIPRCVAINLKPKTDNNSLNLLQSLKKTYNHFDMGVYLKPLGDGLVSVGDTIQL
;
A
#
# COMPACT_ATOMS: atom_id res chain seq x y z
N MET A 1 -22.63 -17.78 -0.32
CA MET A 1 -22.53 -16.42 0.28
C MET A 1 -22.00 -15.49 -0.78
N GLU A 2 -22.51 -14.28 -0.81
CA GLU A 2 -22.10 -13.28 -1.81
C GLU A 2 -20.74 -12.67 -1.41
N SER A 3 -19.84 -12.53 -2.36
CA SER A 3 -18.52 -11.89 -2.10
C SER A 3 -18.71 -10.39 -1.98
N LEU A 4 -18.15 -9.78 -0.93
CA LEU A 4 -18.29 -8.34 -0.70
C LEU A 4 -17.01 -7.69 -0.19
N ILE A 5 -16.91 -6.38 -0.39
CA ILE A 5 -15.85 -5.52 0.15
C ILE A 5 -16.08 -5.34 1.65
N LYS A 6 -15.16 -5.86 2.46
CA LYS A 6 -15.21 -5.73 3.93
C LYS A 6 -14.49 -4.50 4.44
N TYR A 7 -13.32 -4.20 3.88
CA TYR A 7 -12.53 -3.01 4.23
C TYR A 7 -11.92 -2.40 2.97
N ILE A 8 -11.80 -1.09 3.00
CA ILE A 8 -11.06 -0.31 1.99
C ILE A 8 -9.96 0.45 2.70
N HIS A 9 -8.75 0.28 2.23
CA HIS A 9 -7.60 1.00 2.74
C HIS A 9 -6.87 1.71 1.61
N TYR A 10 -6.34 2.91 1.87
CA TYR A 10 -5.40 3.57 0.99
C TYR A 10 -4.12 3.94 1.73
N CYS A 11 -3.04 4.07 1.00
CA CYS A 11 -1.71 4.36 1.53
C CYS A 11 -1.24 5.69 0.93
N PRO A 12 -1.42 6.84 1.60
CA PRO A 12 -1.07 8.12 1.00
C PRO A 12 0.42 8.25 0.68
N VAL A 13 1.29 7.69 1.54
CA VAL A 13 2.74 7.73 1.38
C VAL A 13 3.28 6.36 1.02
N LYS A 14 3.97 6.25 -0.13
CA LYS A 14 4.53 4.99 -0.65
C LYS A 14 5.13 4.12 0.45
N SER A 15 4.72 2.85 0.47
CA SER A 15 5.25 1.81 1.37
C SER A 15 5.05 2.05 2.88
N LEU A 16 4.36 3.09 3.29
CA LEU A 16 4.14 3.41 4.72
C LEU A 16 2.73 3.02 5.18
N SER A 17 2.14 3.74 6.13
CA SER A 17 0.88 3.34 6.76
C SER A 17 -0.32 3.34 5.82
N PHE A 18 -1.27 2.46 6.09
CA PHE A 18 -2.57 2.40 5.44
C PHE A 18 -3.64 3.06 6.31
N GLN A 19 -4.56 3.76 5.64
CA GLN A 19 -5.71 4.42 6.25
C GLN A 19 -6.98 3.66 5.87
N ASN A 20 -7.86 3.40 6.83
CA ASN A 20 -9.17 2.81 6.57
C ASN A 20 -10.14 3.91 6.13
N ILE A 21 -10.89 3.66 5.06
CA ILE A 21 -11.92 4.56 4.52
C ILE A 21 -13.18 3.78 4.18
N LYS A 22 -14.31 4.47 4.10
CA LYS A 22 -15.61 3.84 3.78
C LYS A 22 -15.85 3.66 2.29
N SER A 23 -15.28 4.55 1.48
CA SER A 23 -15.41 4.53 0.03
C SER A 23 -14.20 5.21 -0.63
N CYS A 24 -13.98 4.91 -1.90
CA CYS A 24 -12.92 5.52 -2.70
C CYS A 24 -13.34 5.71 -4.15
N ASN A 25 -12.87 6.79 -4.76
CA ASN A 25 -12.97 6.98 -6.20
C ASN A 25 -11.90 6.13 -6.90
N ILE A 26 -12.32 5.45 -7.94
CA ILE A 26 -11.46 4.70 -8.84
C ILE A 26 -11.35 5.45 -10.16
N LYS A 27 -10.14 5.56 -10.67
CA LYS A 27 -9.84 6.21 -11.95
C LYS A 27 -9.13 5.22 -12.86
N LYS A 28 -9.66 5.06 -14.08
CA LYS A 28 -8.99 4.27 -15.12
C LYS A 28 -7.60 4.85 -15.38
N GLY A 29 -6.58 3.99 -15.40
CA GLY A 29 -5.20 4.41 -15.60
C GLY A 29 -4.49 4.96 -14.36
N LEU A 30 -5.22 5.40 -13.31
CA LEU A 30 -4.63 5.92 -12.07
C LEU A 30 -4.76 4.94 -10.88
N GLY A 31 -5.83 4.16 -10.83
CA GLY A 31 -6.14 3.30 -9.69
C GLY A 31 -7.04 3.99 -8.66
N MET A 32 -6.72 3.83 -7.39
CA MET A 32 -7.44 4.48 -6.30
C MET A 32 -6.94 5.92 -6.12
N GLU A 33 -7.86 6.86 -6.06
CA GLU A 33 -7.55 8.28 -5.86
C GLU A 33 -6.81 8.48 -4.52
N ASN A 34 -5.80 9.35 -4.53
CA ASN A 34 -4.91 9.67 -3.39
C ASN A 34 -4.04 8.51 -2.87
N ASP A 35 -4.08 7.33 -3.50
CA ASP A 35 -3.23 6.22 -3.09
C ASP A 35 -1.80 6.42 -3.61
N ARG A 36 -0.83 6.42 -2.70
CA ARG A 36 0.62 6.56 -2.97
C ARG A 36 1.02 7.83 -3.73
N ILE A 37 0.26 8.91 -3.55
CA ILE A 37 0.59 10.20 -4.17
C ILE A 37 1.82 10.88 -3.55
N PHE A 38 2.28 10.40 -2.38
CA PHE A 38 3.49 10.85 -1.72
C PHE A 38 4.53 9.73 -1.62
N ALA A 39 5.82 10.12 -1.54
CA ALA A 39 6.93 9.25 -1.22
C ALA A 39 8.03 10.05 -0.54
N PHE A 40 8.85 9.40 0.29
CA PHE A 40 10.11 10.00 0.74
C PHE A 40 11.26 9.49 -0.14
N SER A 41 12.07 10.40 -0.69
CA SER A 41 13.35 10.04 -1.28
C SER A 41 14.31 9.54 -0.20
N ARG A 42 15.35 8.78 -0.59
CA ARG A 42 16.29 8.15 0.33
C ARG A 42 17.73 8.44 -0.08
N GLY A 43 18.49 9.11 0.78
CA GLY A 43 19.90 9.44 0.55
C GLY A 43 20.13 10.30 -0.71
N MET A 44 19.21 11.22 -1.00
CA MET A 44 19.16 11.93 -2.26
C MET A 44 18.93 13.42 -2.03
N ASP A 45 19.75 14.27 -2.64
CA ASP A 45 19.58 15.71 -2.59
C ASP A 45 18.25 16.18 -3.23
N LEU A 46 17.90 17.45 -3.01
CA LEU A 46 16.65 18.00 -3.49
C LEU A 46 16.54 18.02 -5.02
N GLN A 47 17.66 18.23 -5.74
CA GLN A 47 17.63 18.31 -7.20
C GLN A 47 17.32 16.95 -7.81
N LYS A 48 18.03 15.90 -7.39
CA LYS A 48 17.77 14.51 -7.81
C LYS A 48 16.37 14.06 -7.38
N SER A 49 15.93 14.44 -6.20
CA SER A 49 14.59 14.15 -5.70
C SER A 49 13.49 14.73 -6.60
N LYS A 50 13.65 15.98 -7.07
CA LYS A 50 12.72 16.61 -8.03
C LYS A 50 12.67 15.89 -9.38
N ILE A 51 13.76 15.29 -9.84
CA ILE A 51 13.79 14.51 -11.08
C ILE A 51 12.88 13.29 -10.95
N ILE A 52 13.04 12.46 -9.90
CA ILE A 52 12.20 11.28 -9.69
C ILE A 52 10.77 11.62 -9.26
N GLU A 53 10.53 12.81 -8.69
CA GLU A 53 9.19 13.31 -8.42
C GLU A 53 8.39 13.46 -9.73
N LYS A 54 9.01 14.11 -10.73
CA LYS A 54 8.38 14.44 -12.02
C LYS A 54 8.42 13.30 -13.03
N ASN A 55 9.51 12.52 -13.07
CA ASN A 55 9.75 11.52 -14.12
C ASN A 55 9.62 10.09 -13.58
N PRO A 56 8.50 9.40 -13.84
CA PRO A 56 8.29 8.02 -13.38
C PRO A 56 9.36 7.03 -13.88
N SER A 57 9.89 7.21 -15.10
CA SER A 57 10.94 6.36 -15.70
C SER A 57 12.26 6.37 -14.92
N GLU A 58 12.55 7.45 -14.20
CA GLU A 58 13.75 7.59 -13.38
C GLU A 58 13.63 6.96 -11.98
N ARG A 59 12.43 6.48 -11.64
CA ARG A 59 12.13 5.92 -10.32
C ARG A 59 12.67 4.49 -10.19
N LYS A 60 13.56 4.27 -9.22
CA LYS A 60 14.05 2.95 -8.81
C LYS A 60 13.59 2.69 -7.38
N LEU A 61 13.36 1.41 -7.01
CA LEU A 61 12.93 1.04 -5.65
C LEU A 61 13.83 1.64 -4.55
N ASN A 62 15.13 1.58 -4.76
CA ASN A 62 16.11 2.08 -3.78
C ASN A 62 16.14 3.61 -3.66
N ASN A 63 15.46 4.33 -4.54
CA ASN A 63 15.33 5.79 -4.44
C ASN A 63 14.43 6.22 -3.28
N PHE A 64 13.62 5.32 -2.73
CA PHE A 64 12.58 5.64 -1.76
C PHE A 64 12.81 4.97 -0.40
N LEU A 65 12.36 5.63 0.66
CA LEU A 65 12.15 4.99 1.94
C LEU A 65 10.98 4.00 1.81
N THR A 66 11.21 2.77 2.27
CA THR A 66 10.22 1.70 2.27
C THR A 66 10.32 0.91 3.57
N LEU A 67 9.31 0.15 3.94
CA LEU A 67 9.39 -0.74 5.11
C LEU A 67 10.44 -1.85 4.94
N LYS A 68 10.91 -2.12 3.71
CA LYS A 68 11.99 -3.07 3.45
C LYS A 68 13.35 -2.53 3.89
N ASN A 69 13.62 -1.25 3.66
CA ASN A 69 14.92 -0.62 3.96
C ASN A 69 14.89 0.30 5.18
N SER A 70 13.72 0.62 5.69
CA SER A 70 13.49 1.51 6.84
C SER A 70 12.31 1.00 7.68
N PRO A 71 12.41 -0.21 8.27
CA PRO A 71 11.31 -0.86 9.00
C PRO A 71 10.80 -0.04 10.19
N VAL A 72 11.66 0.80 10.77
CA VAL A 72 11.33 1.74 11.84
C VAL A 72 10.14 2.66 11.51
N LEU A 73 9.93 2.95 10.22
CA LEU A 73 8.81 3.78 9.77
C LEU A 73 7.43 3.13 9.95
N ASN A 74 7.38 1.82 10.22
CA ASN A 74 6.12 1.13 10.50
C ASN A 74 5.47 1.55 11.84
N LYS A 75 6.20 2.27 12.70
CA LYS A 75 5.71 2.87 13.95
C LYS A 75 4.86 4.12 13.73
N TYR A 76 4.89 4.69 12.54
CA TYR A 76 4.26 5.97 12.21
C TYR A 76 3.06 5.80 11.31
N ASN A 77 2.06 6.68 11.48
CA ASN A 77 0.94 6.78 10.56
C ASN A 77 1.02 8.11 9.80
N PHE A 78 0.70 8.04 8.51
CA PHE A 78 0.56 9.20 7.64
C PHE A 78 -0.91 9.27 7.22
N ILE A 79 -1.58 10.34 7.60
CA ILE A 79 -3.00 10.56 7.33
C ILE A 79 -3.11 11.72 6.35
N TYR A 80 -3.73 11.49 5.20
CA TYR A 80 -3.99 12.54 4.23
C TYR A 80 -5.49 12.79 4.13
N ASN A 81 -5.91 13.97 4.50
CA ASN A 81 -7.31 14.40 4.44
C ASN A 81 -7.38 15.90 4.22
N SER A 82 -8.37 16.38 3.45
CA SER A 82 -8.64 17.81 3.22
C SER A 82 -7.37 18.61 2.85
N ASN A 83 -6.55 18.04 1.95
CA ASN A 83 -5.28 18.63 1.51
C ASN A 83 -4.25 18.87 2.64
N LYS A 84 -4.36 18.16 3.74
CA LYS A 84 -3.39 18.15 4.84
C LYS A 84 -2.78 16.74 4.99
N LEU A 85 -1.48 16.69 5.17
CA LEU A 85 -0.75 15.45 5.49
C LEU A 85 -0.26 15.53 6.93
N THR A 86 -0.76 14.61 7.74
CA THR A 86 -0.45 14.53 9.18
C THR A 86 0.41 13.31 9.46
N LEU A 87 1.51 13.50 10.16
CA LEU A 87 2.33 12.44 10.74
C LEU A 87 1.93 12.24 12.19
N THR A 88 1.60 10.98 12.55
CA THR A 88 1.27 10.61 13.92
C THR A 88 2.10 9.41 14.40
N ARG A 89 2.22 9.26 15.73
CA ARG A 89 2.77 8.08 16.39
C ARG A 89 1.99 7.82 17.68
N LEU A 90 1.56 6.58 17.91
CA LEU A 90 0.72 6.21 19.07
C LEU A 90 -0.50 7.15 19.22
N ASP A 91 -1.14 7.42 18.07
CA ASP A 91 -2.31 8.30 17.93
C ASP A 91 -2.09 9.78 18.39
N LYS A 92 -0.82 10.16 18.64
CA LYS A 92 -0.42 11.55 18.88
C LYS A 92 0.08 12.20 17.60
N GLU A 93 -0.43 13.37 17.29
CA GLU A 93 0.05 14.20 16.20
C GLU A 93 1.48 14.69 16.48
N LEU A 94 2.36 14.55 15.48
CA LEU A 94 3.73 15.06 15.53
C LEU A 94 3.90 16.31 14.67
N ILE A 95 3.25 16.35 13.52
CA ILE A 95 3.22 17.49 12.61
C ILE A 95 2.11 17.31 11.58
N THR A 96 1.47 18.41 11.21
CA THR A 96 0.52 18.50 10.09
C THR A 96 1.00 19.57 9.12
N ILE A 97 0.98 19.26 7.82
CA ILE A 97 1.45 20.13 6.75
C ILE A 97 0.43 20.25 5.62
N SER A 98 0.57 21.33 4.83
CA SER A 98 -0.03 21.47 3.50
C SER A 98 0.98 20.98 2.46
N PRO A 99 0.83 19.78 1.88
CA PRO A 99 1.88 19.18 1.05
C PRO A 99 2.09 19.92 -0.30
N ASN A 100 1.19 20.81 -0.69
CA ASN A 100 1.39 21.68 -1.85
C ASN A 100 2.44 22.79 -1.59
N ASN A 101 2.75 23.08 -0.31
CA ASN A 101 3.83 23.98 0.08
C ASN A 101 5.14 23.20 0.22
N ILE A 102 6.15 23.58 -0.57
CA ILE A 102 7.46 22.89 -0.59
C ILE A 102 8.25 23.09 0.71
N GLU A 103 8.08 24.23 1.38
CA GLU A 103 8.72 24.50 2.66
C GLU A 103 8.15 23.61 3.75
N GLU A 104 6.83 23.43 3.79
CA GLU A 104 6.15 22.55 4.73
C GLU A 104 6.52 21.08 4.47
N ARG A 105 6.70 20.65 3.21
CA ARG A 105 7.25 19.32 2.90
C ARG A 105 8.66 19.13 3.46
N THR A 106 9.48 20.18 3.43
CA THR A 106 10.82 20.16 4.03
C THR A 106 10.74 20.06 5.55
N LEU A 107 9.81 20.79 6.18
CA LEU A 107 9.58 20.69 7.63
C LEU A 107 9.21 19.26 8.05
N LEU A 108 8.30 18.60 7.34
CA LEU A 108 7.94 17.21 7.62
C LEU A 108 9.13 16.25 7.46
N SER A 109 9.93 16.43 6.39
CA SER A 109 11.13 15.63 6.15
C SER A 109 12.16 15.80 7.28
N ASN A 110 12.40 17.03 7.72
CA ASN A 110 13.30 17.34 8.82
C ASN A 110 12.78 16.79 10.16
N LYS A 111 11.47 16.91 10.41
CA LYS A 111 10.84 16.34 11.61
C LYS A 111 11.02 14.83 11.67
N LEU A 112 10.83 14.13 10.55
CA LEU A 112 11.04 12.69 10.48
C LEU A 112 12.51 12.31 10.74
N LEU A 113 13.48 13.07 10.21
CA LEU A 113 14.91 12.89 10.48
C LEU A 113 15.31 13.24 11.91
N GLU A 114 14.63 14.16 12.55
CA GLU A 114 14.83 14.51 13.97
C GLU A 114 14.48 13.33 14.87
N ILE A 115 13.32 12.70 14.62
CA ILE A 115 12.80 11.62 15.47
C ILE A 115 13.36 10.25 15.14
N GLU A 116 13.80 10.01 13.88
CA GLU A 116 14.38 8.74 13.43
C GLU A 116 15.78 8.93 12.84
N LYS A 117 16.77 8.87 13.73
CA LYS A 117 18.18 9.09 13.37
C LYS A 117 18.78 8.00 12.47
N SER A 118 18.16 6.83 12.40
CA SER A 118 18.60 5.69 11.59
C SER A 118 18.29 5.82 10.09
N LEU A 119 17.49 6.81 9.69
CA LEU A 119 17.13 7.01 8.30
C LEU A 119 18.32 7.51 7.48
N MET A 120 18.47 6.99 6.26
CA MET A 120 19.52 7.43 5.33
C MET A 120 19.22 8.82 4.78
N LYS A 121 20.05 9.78 5.18
CA LYS A 121 19.96 11.20 4.81
C LYS A 121 20.62 11.49 3.45
N PRO A 122 20.23 12.57 2.76
CA PRO A 122 19.03 13.37 3.03
C PRO A 122 17.75 12.67 2.56
N ILE A 123 16.60 13.11 3.06
CA ILE A 123 15.29 12.67 2.60
C ILE A 123 14.44 13.89 2.20
N ASN A 124 13.59 13.73 1.20
CA ASN A 124 12.67 14.77 0.77
C ASN A 124 11.30 14.15 0.55
N LEU A 125 10.24 14.80 1.06
CA LEU A 125 8.87 14.41 0.74
C LEU A 125 8.53 14.85 -0.68
N LEU A 126 8.16 13.89 -1.52
CA LEU A 126 7.77 14.04 -2.91
C LEU A 126 6.26 13.92 -3.04
N GLN A 127 5.68 14.60 -4.04
CA GLN A 127 4.26 14.55 -4.35
C GLN A 127 4.05 14.43 -5.86
N ASN A 128 3.25 13.45 -6.29
CA ASN A 128 2.81 13.34 -7.67
C ASN A 128 1.44 12.67 -7.72
N THR A 129 0.41 13.44 -8.10
CA THR A 129 -0.98 12.98 -8.18
C THR A 129 -1.32 12.38 -9.54
N GLU A 130 -0.58 12.76 -10.58
CA GLU A 130 -0.75 12.25 -11.94
C GLU A 130 -0.08 10.89 -12.13
N PHE A 131 1.11 10.73 -11.54
CA PHE A 131 1.88 9.48 -11.56
C PHE A 131 2.26 9.08 -10.14
N PRO A 132 1.36 8.45 -9.36
CA PRO A 132 1.63 8.02 -7.99
C PRO A 132 2.84 7.08 -7.88
N PHE A 133 3.38 6.95 -6.67
CA PHE A 133 4.62 6.21 -6.40
C PHE A 133 4.37 4.72 -6.13
N PHE A 134 3.81 4.00 -7.12
CA PHE A 134 3.65 2.55 -7.02
C PHE A 134 5.00 1.82 -7.06
N ASP A 135 4.98 0.53 -6.80
CA ASP A 135 6.16 -0.30 -6.91
C ASP A 135 6.43 -0.64 -8.38
N THR A 136 7.47 -0.01 -8.94
CA THR A 136 7.80 -0.11 -10.36
C THR A 136 8.64 -1.34 -10.71
N SER A 137 9.11 -2.12 -9.71
CA SER A 137 10.07 -3.21 -9.94
C SER A 137 9.49 -4.43 -10.63
N HIS A 138 8.17 -4.56 -10.73
CA HIS A 138 7.54 -5.82 -11.12
C HIS A 138 6.92 -5.84 -12.52
N SER A 139 6.70 -4.76 -13.16
CA SER A 139 6.44 -4.56 -14.60
C SER A 139 5.96 -3.14 -14.88
N ASN A 140 6.18 -2.69 -16.11
CA ASN A 140 5.69 -1.38 -16.60
C ASN A 140 4.15 -1.24 -16.60
N ASN A 141 3.41 -2.33 -16.33
CA ASN A 141 1.94 -2.37 -16.41
C ASN A 141 1.23 -2.37 -15.07
N ILE A 142 1.94 -2.30 -13.91
CA ILE A 142 1.34 -2.41 -12.57
C ILE A 142 1.26 -1.05 -11.86
N PHE A 143 1.64 0.02 -12.51
CA PHE A 143 1.68 1.35 -11.91
C PHE A 143 0.39 1.78 -11.21
N ASN A 144 -0.75 1.24 -11.64
CA ASN A 144 -2.07 1.69 -11.22
C ASN A 144 -2.92 0.54 -10.68
N SER A 145 -2.28 -0.49 -10.13
CA SER A 145 -2.96 -1.67 -9.64
C SER A 145 -3.46 -1.48 -8.22
N ILE A 146 -4.67 -1.95 -7.97
CA ILE A 146 -5.28 -2.02 -6.65
C ILE A 146 -5.07 -3.44 -6.12
N SER A 147 -4.61 -3.56 -4.88
CA SER A 147 -4.42 -4.87 -4.26
C SER A 147 -5.71 -5.33 -3.58
N LEU A 148 -6.16 -6.55 -3.92
CA LEU A 148 -7.30 -7.22 -3.31
C LEU A 148 -6.82 -8.43 -2.53
N LEU A 149 -7.31 -8.57 -1.31
CA LEU A 149 -7.01 -9.64 -0.36
C LEU A 149 -8.29 -10.34 0.11
N ASN A 150 -8.30 -11.65 0.02
CA ASN A 150 -9.34 -12.46 0.62
C ASN A 150 -9.01 -12.74 2.10
N ILE A 151 -9.89 -12.31 3.00
CA ILE A 151 -9.72 -12.50 4.44
C ILE A 151 -9.66 -13.98 4.80
N ASN A 152 -10.41 -14.83 4.10
CA ASN A 152 -10.39 -16.28 4.35
C ASN A 152 -9.07 -16.92 3.94
N SER A 153 -8.36 -16.41 2.94
CA SER A 153 -6.99 -16.84 2.61
C SER A 153 -6.00 -16.52 3.72
N VAL A 154 -6.15 -15.36 4.36
CA VAL A 154 -5.33 -15.00 5.53
C VAL A 154 -5.65 -15.89 6.72
N LYS A 155 -6.93 -16.17 6.99
CA LYS A 155 -7.35 -17.09 8.07
C LYS A 155 -6.89 -18.52 7.84
N ASP A 156 -6.91 -19.04 6.60
CA ASP A 156 -6.37 -20.35 6.27
C ASP A 156 -4.86 -20.41 6.54
N PHE A 157 -4.13 -19.37 6.14
CA PHE A 157 -2.70 -19.26 6.43
C PHE A 157 -2.41 -19.23 7.94
N GLU A 158 -3.14 -18.40 8.69
CA GLU A 158 -3.07 -18.31 10.15
C GLU A 158 -3.26 -19.68 10.80
N LYS A 159 -4.30 -20.41 10.39
CA LYS A 159 -4.60 -21.77 10.89
C LYS A 159 -3.48 -22.76 10.58
N LYS A 160 -2.93 -22.73 9.34
CA LYS A 160 -1.89 -23.69 8.91
C LYS A 160 -0.53 -23.48 9.57
N ILE A 161 -0.22 -22.24 9.96
CA ILE A 161 1.05 -21.98 10.67
C ILE A 161 0.89 -21.99 12.20
N ASP A 162 -0.33 -22.26 12.69
CA ASP A 162 -0.70 -22.22 14.12
C ASP A 162 -0.19 -20.95 14.81
N ASN A 163 -0.42 -19.81 14.17
CA ASN A 163 0.06 -18.54 14.69
C ASN A 163 -0.84 -17.39 14.24
N LYS A 164 -1.20 -16.50 15.16
CA LYS A 164 -2.07 -15.35 14.86
C LYS A 164 -1.40 -14.37 13.90
N VAL A 165 -2.10 -14.04 12.82
CA VAL A 165 -1.59 -13.16 11.75
C VAL A 165 -2.53 -12.00 11.52
N GLU A 166 -2.10 -10.80 11.87
CA GLU A 166 -2.88 -9.59 11.60
C GLU A 166 -2.99 -9.36 10.09
N THR A 167 -4.21 -9.32 9.56
CA THR A 167 -4.48 -9.14 8.12
C THR A 167 -3.80 -7.88 7.54
N ALA A 168 -3.66 -6.84 8.36
CA ALA A 168 -2.98 -5.59 7.99
C ALA A 168 -1.50 -5.76 7.59
N ARG A 169 -0.84 -6.85 7.97
CA ARG A 169 0.54 -7.17 7.52
C ARG A 169 0.65 -7.29 6.00
N PHE A 170 -0.42 -7.76 5.35
CA PHE A 170 -0.45 -7.94 3.90
C PHE A 170 -0.74 -6.66 3.11
N ARG A 171 -1.12 -5.56 3.79
CA ARG A 171 -1.10 -4.21 3.20
C ARG A 171 -1.90 -4.13 1.88
N GLY A 172 -3.17 -4.58 1.92
CA GLY A 172 -4.10 -4.53 0.79
C GLY A 172 -4.89 -3.23 0.73
N ASN A 173 -5.37 -2.89 -0.47
CA ASN A 173 -6.34 -1.81 -0.65
C ASN A 173 -7.77 -2.31 -0.37
N PHE A 174 -8.18 -3.41 -1.01
CA PHE A 174 -9.48 -4.05 -0.80
C PHE A 174 -9.31 -5.35 -0.02
N TYR A 175 -10.13 -5.52 0.99
CA TYR A 175 -10.26 -6.75 1.73
C TYR A 175 -11.66 -7.29 1.53
N ILE A 176 -11.76 -8.54 1.10
CA ILE A 176 -13.03 -9.19 0.77
C ILE A 176 -13.31 -10.37 1.68
N GLU A 177 -14.61 -10.66 1.84
CA GLU A 177 -15.09 -11.85 2.50
C GLU A 177 -16.21 -12.51 1.67
N GLY A 178 -16.67 -13.70 2.08
CA GLY A 178 -17.80 -14.39 1.43
C GLY A 178 -17.40 -15.42 0.37
N ILE A 179 -16.09 -15.61 0.12
CA ILE A 179 -15.59 -16.67 -0.78
C ILE A 179 -14.64 -17.61 -0.04
N GLU A 180 -14.41 -18.80 -0.61
CA GLU A 180 -13.46 -19.77 -0.08
C GLU A 180 -12.03 -19.20 -0.06
N ALA A 181 -11.20 -19.76 0.84
CA ALA A 181 -9.79 -19.39 0.91
C ALA A 181 -9.10 -19.68 -0.43
N TRP A 182 -8.31 -18.69 -0.91
CA TRP A 182 -7.53 -18.75 -2.15
C TRP A 182 -8.36 -18.72 -3.44
N GLU A 183 -9.68 -18.63 -3.38
CA GLU A 183 -10.55 -18.55 -4.58
C GLU A 183 -10.22 -17.34 -5.46
N GLU A 184 -9.79 -16.23 -4.88
CA GLU A 184 -9.35 -15.04 -5.63
C GLU A 184 -8.24 -15.34 -6.65
N ARG A 185 -7.47 -16.42 -6.48
CA ARG A 185 -6.41 -16.83 -7.42
C ARG A 185 -6.98 -17.41 -8.72
N ASN A 186 -8.17 -18.00 -8.66
CA ASN A 186 -8.88 -18.55 -9.81
C ASN A 186 -9.50 -17.46 -10.70
N TRP A 187 -9.42 -16.20 -10.26
CA TRP A 187 -9.91 -15.05 -11.01
C TRP A 187 -8.86 -14.46 -11.96
N LEU A 188 -7.65 -14.98 -12.00
CA LEU A 188 -6.58 -14.48 -12.88
C LEU A 188 -7.06 -14.38 -14.33
N ASN A 189 -6.76 -13.24 -14.97
CA ASN A 189 -7.15 -12.86 -16.32
C ASN A 189 -8.68 -12.65 -16.54
N LYS A 190 -9.51 -12.87 -15.52
CA LYS A 190 -10.94 -12.58 -15.59
C LYS A 190 -11.21 -11.09 -15.35
N ILE A 191 -12.40 -10.66 -15.75
CA ILE A 191 -12.97 -9.36 -15.41
C ILE A 191 -13.94 -9.59 -14.29
N ILE A 192 -13.76 -8.86 -13.20
CA ILE A 192 -14.70 -8.78 -12.08
C ILE A 192 -15.36 -7.41 -12.07
N LYS A 193 -16.57 -7.33 -11.54
CA LYS A 193 -17.30 -6.09 -11.33
C LYS A 193 -17.50 -5.87 -9.84
N ILE A 194 -17.16 -4.68 -9.34
CA ILE A 194 -17.40 -4.23 -7.97
C ILE A 194 -18.27 -2.98 -8.08
N ASN A 195 -19.52 -3.05 -7.60
CA ASN A 195 -20.54 -2.07 -7.92
C ASN A 195 -20.60 -1.87 -9.46
N ASP A 196 -20.42 -0.66 -9.97
CA ASP A 196 -20.42 -0.38 -11.42
C ASP A 196 -19.02 -0.37 -12.07
N VAL A 197 -17.96 -0.55 -11.27
CA VAL A 197 -16.59 -0.52 -11.77
C VAL A 197 -16.12 -1.91 -12.18
N LYS A 198 -15.65 -2.03 -13.42
CA LYS A 198 -15.01 -3.26 -13.94
C LYS A 198 -13.51 -3.24 -13.66
N PHE A 199 -12.98 -4.39 -13.25
CA PHE A 199 -11.56 -4.59 -13.02
C PHE A 199 -11.08 -5.85 -13.71
N LYS A 200 -9.90 -5.80 -14.34
CA LYS A 200 -9.18 -7.00 -14.76
C LYS A 200 -8.33 -7.50 -13.61
N VAL A 201 -8.42 -8.78 -13.27
CA VAL A 201 -7.51 -9.45 -12.34
C VAL A 201 -6.22 -9.79 -13.08
N GLU A 202 -5.12 -9.12 -12.75
CA GLU A 202 -3.89 -9.21 -13.55
C GLU A 202 -2.93 -10.30 -13.10
N LYS A 203 -2.65 -10.36 -11.81
CA LYS A 203 -1.72 -11.36 -11.26
C LYS A 203 -1.84 -11.52 -9.75
N ASN A 204 -1.30 -12.63 -9.23
CA ASN A 204 -1.08 -12.83 -7.79
C ASN A 204 -0.08 -11.79 -7.26
N ILE A 205 -0.19 -11.44 -5.98
CA ILE A 205 0.71 -10.47 -5.33
C ILE A 205 1.82 -11.22 -4.59
N PRO A 206 3.05 -11.24 -5.12
CA PRO A 206 4.19 -11.78 -4.37
C PRO A 206 4.49 -10.86 -3.19
N ARG A 207 4.57 -11.44 -2.00
CA ARG A 207 4.87 -10.70 -0.77
C ARG A 207 6.37 -10.57 -0.57
N CYS A 208 6.76 -9.54 0.15
CA CYS A 208 8.14 -9.27 0.54
C CYS A 208 8.28 -9.27 2.07
N VAL A 209 9.49 -9.12 2.56
CA VAL A 209 9.80 -9.13 4.01
C VAL A 209 9.01 -8.10 4.85
N ALA A 210 8.38 -7.11 4.23
CA ALA A 210 7.55 -6.14 4.96
C ALA A 210 6.35 -6.78 5.69
N ILE A 211 5.85 -7.95 5.24
CA ILE A 211 4.77 -8.68 5.94
C ILE A 211 5.20 -9.24 7.29
N ASN A 212 6.51 -9.38 7.54
CA ASN A 212 7.04 -9.83 8.81
C ASN A 212 6.87 -8.78 9.92
N LEU A 213 6.71 -7.50 9.55
CA LEU A 213 6.53 -6.42 10.51
C LEU A 213 5.13 -6.46 11.12
N LYS A 214 5.07 -6.47 12.45
CA LYS A 214 3.80 -6.31 13.18
C LYS A 214 3.28 -4.88 12.97
N PRO A 215 2.01 -4.68 12.61
CA PRO A 215 1.44 -3.36 12.37
C PRO A 215 1.70 -2.39 13.52
N LYS A 216 2.01 -1.14 13.21
CA LYS A 216 2.31 -0.04 14.16
C LYS A 216 3.56 -0.26 15.04
N THR A 217 4.41 -1.22 14.70
CA THR A 217 5.68 -1.51 15.40
C THR A 217 6.81 -1.78 14.39
N ASP A 218 8.04 -1.82 14.86
CA ASP A 218 9.20 -2.31 14.11
C ASP A 218 9.56 -3.77 14.44
N ASN A 219 8.67 -4.46 15.15
CA ASN A 219 8.84 -5.88 15.51
C ASN A 219 8.60 -6.79 14.30
N ASN A 220 9.58 -7.65 14.01
CA ASN A 220 9.56 -8.64 12.92
C ASN A 220 9.80 -10.08 13.44
N SER A 221 9.32 -10.41 14.63
CA SER A 221 9.52 -11.71 15.28
C SER A 221 8.95 -12.92 14.49
N LEU A 222 7.98 -12.69 13.59
CA LEU A 222 7.40 -13.73 12.75
C LEU A 222 7.99 -13.66 11.34
N ASN A 223 8.53 -14.78 10.85
CA ASN A 223 8.99 -14.88 9.46
C ASN A 223 7.87 -15.41 8.55
N LEU A 224 6.82 -14.59 8.37
CA LEU A 224 5.64 -14.95 7.59
C LEU A 224 5.95 -15.19 6.11
N LEU A 225 6.93 -14.50 5.55
CA LEU A 225 7.34 -14.71 4.16
C LEU A 225 7.85 -16.15 3.94
N GLN A 226 8.69 -16.62 4.85
CA GLN A 226 9.21 -18.00 4.81
C GLN A 226 8.11 -19.01 5.09
N SER A 227 7.19 -18.69 6.01
CA SER A 227 6.04 -19.53 6.32
C SER A 227 5.12 -19.70 5.11
N LEU A 228 4.82 -18.64 4.34
CA LEU A 228 4.07 -18.75 3.08
C LEU A 228 4.74 -19.72 2.11
N LYS A 229 6.07 -19.59 1.91
CA LYS A 229 6.81 -20.48 1.01
C LYS A 229 6.77 -21.94 1.45
N LYS A 230 6.94 -22.20 2.75
CA LYS A 230 6.90 -23.55 3.31
C LYS A 230 5.51 -24.17 3.20
N THR A 231 4.45 -23.39 3.47
CA THR A 231 3.07 -23.89 3.53
C THR A 231 2.45 -24.11 2.16
N TYR A 232 2.70 -23.18 1.20
CA TYR A 232 2.00 -23.16 -0.09
C TYR A 232 2.94 -23.27 -1.29
N ASN A 233 4.24 -23.36 -1.10
CA ASN A 233 5.27 -23.37 -2.14
C ASN A 233 5.32 -22.11 -3.01
N HIS A 234 4.75 -20.99 -2.53
CA HIS A 234 4.82 -19.67 -3.17
C HIS A 234 4.86 -18.56 -2.11
N PHE A 235 5.08 -17.32 -2.54
CA PHE A 235 5.11 -16.13 -1.68
C PHE A 235 3.86 -15.26 -1.82
N ASP A 236 2.85 -15.70 -2.55
CA ASP A 236 1.72 -14.86 -2.92
C ASP A 236 0.63 -14.81 -1.85
N MET A 237 -0.03 -13.66 -1.73
CA MET A 237 -1.25 -13.47 -0.97
C MET A 237 -2.07 -12.35 -1.62
N GLY A 238 -3.28 -12.69 -2.14
CA GLY A 238 -4.16 -11.79 -2.86
C GLY A 238 -3.78 -11.56 -4.31
N VAL A 239 -4.50 -10.68 -4.99
CA VAL A 239 -4.37 -10.39 -6.43
C VAL A 239 -4.34 -8.89 -6.70
N TYR A 240 -3.71 -8.49 -7.82
CA TYR A 240 -3.77 -7.14 -8.33
C TYR A 240 -4.93 -6.97 -9.29
N LEU A 241 -5.67 -5.86 -9.12
CA LEU A 241 -6.76 -5.42 -9.96
C LEU A 241 -6.34 -4.21 -10.78
N LYS A 242 -6.63 -4.23 -12.07
CA LYS A 242 -6.50 -3.07 -12.97
C LYS A 242 -7.89 -2.51 -13.26
N PRO A 243 -8.18 -1.25 -12.89
CA PRO A 243 -9.45 -0.65 -13.23
C PRO A 243 -9.61 -0.45 -14.74
N LEU A 244 -10.76 -0.85 -15.27
CA LEU A 244 -11.12 -0.69 -16.68
C LEU A 244 -12.04 0.51 -16.92
N GLY A 245 -12.55 1.13 -15.85
CA GLY A 245 -13.41 2.31 -15.86
C GLY A 245 -13.26 3.13 -14.59
N ASP A 246 -13.89 4.28 -14.57
CA ASP A 246 -14.02 5.17 -13.43
C ASP A 246 -15.25 4.77 -12.61
N GLY A 247 -15.27 5.11 -11.31
CA GLY A 247 -16.45 4.97 -10.46
C GLY A 247 -16.13 4.99 -8.98
N LEU A 248 -17.15 4.76 -8.17
CA LEU A 248 -17.07 4.71 -6.71
C LEU A 248 -17.11 3.24 -6.25
N VAL A 249 -16.24 2.89 -5.32
CA VAL A 249 -16.28 1.60 -4.60
C VAL A 249 -16.42 1.88 -3.11
N SER A 250 -17.35 1.18 -2.47
CA SER A 250 -17.69 1.35 -1.05
C SER A 250 -17.59 0.03 -0.28
N VAL A 251 -17.39 0.13 1.02
CA VAL A 251 -17.53 -1.01 1.93
C VAL A 251 -18.96 -1.54 1.83
N GLY A 252 -19.11 -2.85 1.66
CA GLY A 252 -20.39 -3.53 1.45
C GLY A 252 -20.73 -3.78 -0.02
N ASP A 253 -20.01 -3.18 -0.98
CA ASP A 253 -20.21 -3.46 -2.40
C ASP A 253 -19.94 -4.93 -2.72
N THR A 254 -20.80 -5.52 -3.54
CA THR A 254 -20.69 -6.92 -3.96
C THR A 254 -19.74 -7.08 -5.14
N ILE A 255 -19.16 -8.27 -5.24
CA ILE A 255 -18.25 -8.64 -6.33
C ILE A 255 -18.94 -9.67 -7.20
N GLN A 256 -18.99 -9.39 -8.50
CA GLN A 256 -19.52 -10.26 -9.54
C GLN A 256 -18.39 -10.70 -10.48
N LEU A 257 -18.39 -11.98 -10.86
CA LEU A 257 -17.47 -12.57 -11.82
C LEU A 257 -18.05 -12.55 -13.24
#